data_55695a09bd062faf719d615c92bc7e8c
#
_entry.id   55695a09bd062faf719d615c92bc7e8c
#
_cell.length_a   1.000
_cell.length_b   1.000
_cell.length_c   1.000
_cell.angle_alpha   90.00
_cell.angle_beta   90.00
_cell.angle_gamma   90.00
#
_symmetry.space_group_name_H-M   'P 1'
#
loop_
_entity.id
_entity.type
_entity.pdbx_description
1 polymer ?
#
loop_
_entity_poly.entity_id
_entity_poly.type
_entity_poly.pdbx_seq_one_letter_code
_entity_poly.pdbx_strand_id
1 'polypeptide(L)'
;MHLTGQTAPARWRTDIDVEGHEIVSDEPASLGGAGAGASPFALVLAGLASCTATTLRIYADRRNWAPVSIRVELELTLAGEERRIHRKVGVSGAPDTGLARLRDIVERTPVTLALKPGFEIVTSLEAAPSAAEQSLDEALEETFPASDPISPA
;
A
#
# COMPACT_ATOMS: atom_id res chain seq x y z
N MET A 1 5.63 -9.48 4.55
CA MET A 1 4.71 -8.76 3.65
C MET A 1 5.34 -8.74 2.26
N HIS A 2 4.64 -9.19 1.25
CA HIS A 2 5.08 -9.22 -0.15
C HIS A 2 4.05 -8.47 -1.01
N LEU A 3 4.52 -7.73 -1.99
CA LEU A 3 3.70 -6.94 -2.89
C LEU A 3 4.33 -7.00 -4.28
N THR A 4 3.52 -7.17 -5.31
CA THR A 4 3.93 -7.05 -6.71
C THR A 4 3.13 -5.95 -7.40
N GLY A 5 3.77 -5.18 -8.27
CA GLY A 5 3.12 -4.17 -9.08
C GLY A 5 3.57 -4.31 -10.53
N GLN A 6 2.62 -4.30 -11.46
CA GLN A 6 2.88 -4.43 -12.88
C GLN A 6 2.15 -3.32 -13.65
N THR A 7 2.86 -2.66 -14.57
CA THR A 7 2.22 -1.67 -15.45
C THR A 7 1.25 -2.35 -16.41
N ALA A 8 0.03 -1.80 -16.48
CA ALA A 8 -0.95 -2.22 -17.46
C ALA A 8 -0.69 -1.54 -18.84
N PRO A 9 -1.27 -2.04 -19.95
CA PRO A 9 -1.14 -1.40 -21.26
C PRO A 9 -1.71 0.03 -21.32
N ALA A 10 -2.55 0.42 -20.37
CA ALA A 10 -3.18 1.73 -20.30
C ALA A 10 -2.26 2.75 -19.59
N ARG A 11 -1.44 3.45 -20.36
CA ARG A 11 -0.55 4.55 -19.91
C ARG A 11 0.21 4.24 -18.61
N TRP A 12 -0.12 4.95 -17.53
CA TRP A 12 0.60 4.90 -16.24
C TRP A 12 -0.13 4.09 -15.17
N ARG A 13 -1.19 3.38 -15.57
CA ARG A 13 -1.90 2.46 -14.68
C ARG A 13 -0.95 1.35 -14.22
N THR A 14 -0.99 1.08 -12.95
CA THR A 14 -0.29 -0.03 -12.31
C THR A 14 -1.30 -0.88 -11.57
N ASP A 15 -1.34 -2.16 -11.87
CA ASP A 15 -2.11 -3.16 -11.13
C ASP A 15 -1.20 -3.75 -10.06
N ILE A 16 -1.66 -3.75 -8.82
CA ILE A 16 -0.86 -4.10 -7.64
C ILE A 16 -1.58 -5.20 -6.88
N ASP A 17 -0.90 -6.33 -6.65
CA ASP A 17 -1.33 -7.35 -5.70
C ASP A 17 -0.65 -7.14 -4.34
N VAL A 18 -1.46 -7.04 -3.29
CA VAL A 18 -1.00 -6.95 -1.91
C VAL A 18 -1.62 -8.09 -1.11
N GLU A 19 -0.89 -9.19 -0.98
CA GLU A 19 -1.35 -10.35 -0.19
C GLU A 19 -2.74 -10.86 -0.64
N GLY A 20 -3.01 -10.88 -1.95
CA GLY A 20 -4.28 -11.31 -2.54
C GLY A 20 -5.35 -10.22 -2.64
N HIS A 21 -5.01 -8.97 -2.36
CA HIS A 21 -5.90 -7.82 -2.54
C HIS A 21 -5.45 -6.99 -3.75
N GLU A 22 -6.33 -6.83 -4.71
CA GLU A 22 -6.06 -6.01 -5.89
C GLU A 22 -6.23 -4.52 -5.61
N ILE A 23 -5.23 -3.74 -5.97
CA ILE A 23 -5.23 -2.27 -5.90
C ILE A 23 -4.83 -1.73 -7.26
N VAL A 24 -5.56 -0.73 -7.75
CA VAL A 24 -5.19 0.01 -8.96
C VAL A 24 -4.57 1.35 -8.56
N SER A 25 -3.39 1.64 -9.09
CA SER A 25 -2.75 2.95 -9.01
C SER A 25 -2.66 3.60 -10.39
N ASP A 26 -2.89 4.91 -10.45
CA ASP A 26 -2.72 5.70 -11.68
C ASP A 26 -2.52 7.17 -11.30
N GLU A 27 -1.92 7.95 -12.19
CA GLU A 27 -1.85 9.39 -12.01
C GLU A 27 -3.14 10.08 -12.49
N PRO A 28 -3.49 11.24 -11.93
CA PRO A 28 -4.66 11.99 -12.36
C PRO A 28 -4.50 12.52 -13.79
N ALA A 29 -5.60 12.77 -14.46
CA ALA A 29 -5.63 13.29 -15.84
C ALA A 29 -4.85 14.61 -15.99
N SER A 30 -4.80 15.45 -14.96
CA SER A 30 -4.02 16.69 -14.94
C SER A 30 -2.50 16.48 -15.05
N LEU A 31 -2.01 15.30 -14.66
CA LEU A 31 -0.61 14.88 -14.80
C LEU A 31 -0.38 13.96 -16.01
N GLY A 32 -1.44 13.61 -16.77
CA GLY A 32 -1.36 12.80 -17.97
C GLY A 32 -1.79 11.34 -17.79
N GLY A 33 -2.17 10.91 -16.61
CA GLY A 33 -2.78 9.61 -16.33
C GLY A 33 -4.24 9.53 -16.81
N ALA A 34 -4.90 8.43 -16.56
CA ALA A 34 -6.31 8.23 -16.82
C ALA A 34 -7.19 8.41 -15.57
N GLY A 35 -6.58 8.51 -14.38
CA GLY A 35 -7.29 8.59 -13.11
C GLY A 35 -8.02 7.29 -12.76
N ALA A 36 -7.51 6.14 -13.24
CA ALA A 36 -8.15 4.84 -13.03
C ALA A 36 -8.07 4.34 -11.57
N GLY A 37 -7.17 4.91 -10.77
CA GLY A 37 -6.97 4.54 -9.38
C GLY A 37 -6.38 5.69 -8.55
N ALA A 38 -6.06 5.39 -7.31
CA ALA A 38 -5.37 6.34 -6.43
C ALA A 38 -3.94 6.59 -6.92
N SER A 39 -3.46 7.84 -6.80
CA SER A 39 -2.06 8.12 -7.12
C SER A 39 -1.10 7.43 -6.14
N PRO A 40 0.17 7.19 -6.53
CA PRO A 40 1.15 6.54 -5.65
C PRO A 40 1.27 7.21 -4.29
N PHE A 41 1.34 8.54 -4.24
CA PHE A 41 1.36 9.26 -2.97
C PHE A 41 0.05 9.14 -2.18
N ALA A 42 -1.09 9.06 -2.84
CA ALA A 42 -2.36 8.82 -2.16
C ALA A 42 -2.39 7.46 -1.46
N LEU A 43 -1.76 6.42 -2.04
CA LEU A 43 -1.62 5.11 -1.39
C LEU A 43 -0.72 5.18 -0.15
N VAL A 44 0.36 5.95 -0.18
CA VAL A 44 1.20 6.19 1.02
C VAL A 44 0.39 6.88 2.13
N LEU A 45 -0.38 7.91 1.77
CA LEU A 45 -1.25 8.60 2.73
C LEU A 45 -2.36 7.68 3.25
N ALA A 46 -2.95 6.84 2.40
CA ALA A 46 -3.95 5.85 2.82
C ALA A 46 -3.38 4.87 3.85
N GLY A 47 -2.16 4.39 3.66
CA GLY A 47 -1.45 3.56 4.63
C GLY A 47 -1.25 4.27 5.98
N LEU A 48 -0.84 5.53 5.96
CA LEU A 48 -0.68 6.34 7.16
C LEU A 48 -2.03 6.59 7.87
N ALA A 49 -3.08 6.90 7.13
CA ALA A 49 -4.42 7.10 7.68
C ALA A 49 -4.97 5.83 8.32
N SER A 50 -4.91 4.71 7.61
CA SER A 50 -5.35 3.40 8.08
C SER A 50 -4.60 2.98 9.35
N CYS A 51 -3.27 3.04 9.34
CA CYS A 51 -2.45 2.71 10.51
C CYS A 51 -2.78 3.60 11.72
N THR A 52 -2.98 4.90 11.50
CA THR A 52 -3.37 5.84 12.56
C THR A 52 -4.71 5.46 13.16
N ALA A 53 -5.75 5.33 12.33
CA ALA A 53 -7.11 5.02 12.80
C ALA A 53 -7.16 3.67 13.54
N THR A 54 -6.57 2.63 12.96
CA THR A 54 -6.54 1.29 13.53
C THR A 54 -5.80 1.26 14.87
N THR A 55 -4.64 1.91 14.98
CA THR A 55 -3.85 1.93 16.23
C THR A 55 -4.62 2.62 17.35
N LEU A 56 -5.25 3.76 17.07
CA LEU A 56 -6.05 4.48 18.07
C LEU A 56 -7.29 3.67 18.47
N ARG A 57 -7.93 3.00 17.51
CA ARG A 57 -9.09 2.14 17.80
C ARG A 57 -8.69 0.97 18.69
N ILE A 58 -7.62 0.26 18.39
CA ILE A 58 -7.11 -0.84 19.21
C ILE A 58 -6.81 -0.35 20.65
N TYR A 59 -6.23 0.85 20.78
CA TYR A 59 -5.97 1.41 22.09
C TYR A 59 -7.27 1.67 22.89
N ALA A 60 -8.27 2.28 22.25
CA ALA A 60 -9.56 2.57 22.85
C ALA A 60 -10.28 1.28 23.29
N ASP A 61 -10.28 0.26 22.42
CA ASP A 61 -10.90 -1.04 22.70
C ASP A 61 -10.23 -1.74 23.90
N ARG A 62 -8.89 -1.70 24.02
CA ARG A 62 -8.15 -2.23 25.16
C ARG A 62 -8.41 -1.49 26.48
N ARG A 63 -8.94 -0.29 26.41
CA ARG A 63 -9.35 0.52 27.57
C ARG A 63 -10.82 0.40 27.90
N ASN A 64 -11.56 -0.42 27.13
CA ASN A 64 -13.01 -0.57 27.26
C ASN A 64 -13.73 0.78 27.17
N TRP A 65 -13.24 1.69 26.31
CA TRP A 65 -13.96 2.91 26.02
C TRP A 65 -15.22 2.60 25.22
N ALA A 66 -16.24 3.48 25.32
CA ALA A 66 -17.43 3.38 24.47
C ALA A 66 -17.02 3.34 22.99
N PRO A 67 -17.88 2.89 22.06
CA PRO A 67 -17.55 2.87 20.64
C PRO A 67 -16.97 4.20 20.19
N VAL A 68 -15.69 4.18 19.81
CA VAL A 68 -14.95 5.37 19.39
C VAL A 68 -14.97 5.45 17.88
N SER A 69 -15.33 6.61 17.33
CA SER A 69 -15.16 6.91 15.91
C SER A 69 -13.89 7.74 15.72
N ILE A 70 -13.08 7.36 14.74
CA ILE A 70 -11.79 8.01 14.44
C ILE A 70 -11.79 8.41 12.98
N ARG A 71 -11.63 9.71 12.74
CA ARG A 71 -11.49 10.31 11.42
C ARG A 71 -10.07 10.84 11.24
N VAL A 72 -9.43 10.49 10.15
CA VAL A 72 -8.07 10.95 9.82
C VAL A 72 -8.13 11.69 8.49
N GLU A 73 -7.72 12.95 8.50
CA GLU A 73 -7.56 13.79 7.31
C GLU A 73 -6.05 14.05 7.12
N LEU A 74 -5.58 13.89 5.90
CA LEU A 74 -4.18 14.07 5.53
C LEU A 74 -4.06 14.99 4.34
N GLU A 75 -3.12 15.91 4.42
CA GLU A 75 -2.74 16.82 3.34
C GLU A 75 -1.23 16.71 3.12
N LEU A 76 -0.83 16.49 1.87
CA LEU A 76 0.56 16.40 1.46
C LEU A 76 0.97 17.69 0.74
N THR A 77 2.01 18.33 1.23
CA THR A 77 2.68 19.45 0.56
C THR A 77 4.02 18.98 0.01
N LEU A 78 4.19 19.15 -1.31
CA LEU A 78 5.43 18.94 -2.03
C LEU A 78 5.74 20.23 -2.80
N ALA A 79 6.53 21.14 -2.20
CA ALA A 79 6.86 22.43 -2.80
C ALA A 79 8.36 22.71 -2.65
N GLY A 80 9.11 22.63 -3.74
CA GLY A 80 10.57 22.74 -3.72
C GLY A 80 11.19 21.64 -2.84
N GLU A 81 11.87 22.04 -1.78
CA GLU A 81 12.45 21.10 -0.79
C GLU A 81 11.48 20.76 0.34
N GLU A 82 10.36 21.45 0.43
CA GLU A 82 9.37 21.18 1.48
C GLU A 82 8.63 19.87 1.21
N ARG A 83 8.71 18.99 2.20
CA ARG A 83 8.01 17.70 2.19
C ARG A 83 7.29 17.54 3.52
N ARG A 84 5.98 17.80 3.52
CA ARG A 84 5.21 17.84 4.75
C ARG A 84 3.88 17.12 4.60
N ILE A 85 3.55 16.31 5.59
CA ILE A 85 2.22 15.74 5.75
C ILE A 85 1.57 16.41 6.96
N HIS A 86 0.49 17.12 6.71
CA HIS A 86 -0.40 17.60 7.76
C HIS A 86 -1.43 16.53 8.08
N ARG A 87 -1.54 16.16 9.36
CA ARG A 87 -2.50 15.16 9.84
C ARG A 87 -3.44 15.78 10.86
N LYS A 88 -4.73 15.73 10.57
CA LYS A 88 -5.80 16.09 11.50
C LYS A 88 -6.56 14.83 11.90
N VAL A 89 -6.70 14.59 13.20
CA VAL A 89 -7.39 13.43 13.74
C VAL A 89 -8.57 13.89 14.57
N GLY A 90 -9.77 13.53 14.15
CA GLY A 90 -10.99 13.68 14.90
C GLY A 90 -11.33 12.40 15.66
N VAL A 91 -11.66 12.52 16.93
CA VAL A 91 -12.05 11.40 17.79
C VAL A 91 -13.35 11.75 18.49
N SER A 92 -14.33 10.86 18.41
CA SER A 92 -15.59 10.97 19.15
C SER A 92 -15.83 9.71 19.97
N GLY A 93 -16.46 9.84 21.14
CA GLY A 93 -16.72 8.74 22.06
C GLY A 93 -15.58 8.41 23.03
N ALA A 94 -14.43 9.06 22.93
CA ALA A 94 -13.35 8.93 23.90
C ALA A 94 -13.57 9.87 25.09
N PRO A 95 -13.17 9.46 26.32
CA PRO A 95 -13.19 10.36 27.48
C PRO A 95 -12.15 11.48 27.34
N ASP A 96 -12.42 12.67 27.89
CA ASP A 96 -11.50 13.83 27.80
C ASP A 96 -10.10 13.50 28.31
N THR A 97 -9.99 12.73 29.38
CA THR A 97 -8.71 12.25 29.93
C THR A 97 -7.94 11.35 28.99
N GLY A 98 -8.61 10.74 28.03
CA GLY A 98 -8.02 9.87 27.01
C GLY A 98 -7.40 10.63 25.83
N LEU A 99 -7.91 11.82 25.51
CA LEU A 99 -7.47 12.57 24.33
C LEU A 99 -6.00 12.94 24.36
N ALA A 100 -5.47 13.34 25.52
CA ALA A 100 -4.04 13.64 25.69
C ALA A 100 -3.18 12.41 25.36
N ARG A 101 -3.61 11.23 25.82
CA ARG A 101 -2.90 9.98 25.54
C ARG A 101 -2.97 9.58 24.07
N LEU A 102 -4.12 9.80 23.43
CA LEU A 102 -4.24 9.53 21.99
C LEU A 102 -3.32 10.43 21.15
N ARG A 103 -3.09 11.68 21.54
CA ARG A 103 -2.11 12.57 20.89
C ARG A 103 -0.70 11.99 20.93
N ASP A 104 -0.27 11.42 22.05
CA ASP A 104 1.04 10.78 22.16
C ASP A 104 1.13 9.53 21.26
N ILE A 105 0.04 8.75 21.21
CA ILE A 105 0.00 7.51 20.42
C ILE A 105 0.03 7.80 18.93
N VAL A 106 -0.67 8.82 18.45
CA VAL A 106 -0.67 9.24 17.04
C VAL A 106 0.75 9.43 16.51
N GLU A 107 1.65 10.01 17.33
CA GLU A 107 3.04 10.26 16.94
C GLU A 107 3.92 9.00 16.89
N ARG A 108 3.41 7.88 17.40
CA ARG A 108 4.15 6.61 17.55
C ARG A 108 3.49 5.43 16.84
N THR A 109 2.55 5.69 15.92
CA THR A 109 1.99 4.61 15.12
C THR A 109 3.07 4.03 14.19
N PRO A 110 3.06 2.72 13.90
CA PRO A 110 4.12 2.07 13.13
C PRO A 110 4.47 2.78 11.82
N VAL A 111 3.47 3.12 11.00
CA VAL A 111 3.71 3.83 9.73
C VAL A 111 4.23 5.25 9.98
N THR A 112 3.79 5.95 11.03
CA THR A 112 4.35 7.28 11.39
C THR A 112 5.84 7.18 11.71
N LEU A 113 6.24 6.18 12.50
CA LEU A 113 7.64 5.98 12.87
C LEU A 113 8.50 5.58 11.66
N ALA A 114 7.91 4.86 10.71
CA ALA A 114 8.58 4.48 9.48
C ALA A 114 8.77 5.67 8.52
N LEU A 115 7.75 6.50 8.36
CA LEU A 115 7.79 7.62 7.41
C LEU A 115 8.67 8.79 7.89
N LYS A 116 8.78 9.04 9.19
CA LYS A 116 9.59 10.14 9.74
C LYS A 116 11.07 10.07 9.35
N PRO A 117 11.79 8.96 9.59
CA PRO A 117 13.19 8.81 9.21
C PRO A 117 13.40 8.36 7.75
N GLY A 118 12.35 7.83 7.10
CA GLY A 118 12.46 7.16 5.80
C GLY A 118 12.97 5.72 5.91
N PHE A 119 13.21 5.11 4.74
CA PHE A 119 13.74 3.76 4.58
C PHE A 119 14.96 3.76 3.67
N GLU A 120 15.90 2.86 3.91
CA GLU A 120 16.86 2.48 2.89
C GLU A 120 16.14 1.67 1.80
N ILE A 121 16.30 2.10 0.55
CA ILE A 121 15.72 1.42 -0.61
C ILE A 121 16.88 0.78 -1.37
N VAL A 122 16.95 -0.55 -1.34
CA VAL A 122 17.91 -1.33 -2.10
C VAL A 122 17.25 -1.80 -3.39
N THR A 123 17.83 -1.45 -4.54
CA THR A 123 17.24 -1.75 -5.85
C THR A 123 18.11 -2.74 -6.63
N SER A 124 17.49 -3.79 -7.16
CA SER A 124 18.03 -4.59 -8.27
C SER A 124 17.17 -4.34 -9.51
N LEU A 125 17.82 -4.27 -10.67
CA LEU A 125 17.13 -4.14 -11.96
C LEU A 125 17.55 -5.33 -12.84
N GLU A 126 16.57 -6.11 -13.24
CA GLU A 126 16.75 -7.27 -14.10
C GLU A 126 15.91 -7.11 -15.36
N ALA A 127 16.41 -7.61 -16.50
CA ALA A 127 15.61 -7.69 -17.71
C ALA A 127 14.61 -8.84 -17.52
N ALA A 128 13.32 -8.53 -17.62
CA ALA A 128 12.30 -9.58 -17.70
C ALA A 128 12.26 -10.16 -19.11
N PRO A 129 11.99 -11.47 -19.28
CA PRO A 129 11.78 -12.05 -20.60
C PRO A 129 10.63 -11.33 -21.32
N SER A 130 10.78 -11.13 -22.62
CA SER A 130 9.74 -10.49 -23.43
C SER A 130 8.46 -11.35 -23.46
N ALA A 131 7.32 -10.74 -23.73
CA ALA A 131 6.06 -11.48 -23.86
C ALA A 131 6.12 -12.59 -24.93
N ALA A 132 6.97 -12.43 -25.95
CA ALA A 132 7.20 -13.45 -26.98
C ALA A 132 8.02 -14.63 -26.46
N GLU A 133 9.01 -14.40 -25.61
CA GLU A 133 9.82 -15.46 -24.96
C GLU A 133 8.97 -16.23 -23.93
N GLN A 134 8.16 -15.54 -23.14
CA GLN A 134 7.23 -16.18 -22.20
C GLN A 134 6.21 -17.09 -22.90
N SER A 135 5.64 -16.61 -24.02
CA SER A 135 4.69 -17.40 -24.82
C SER A 135 5.36 -18.62 -25.49
N LEU A 136 6.65 -18.54 -25.83
CA LEU A 136 7.40 -19.65 -26.39
C LEU A 136 7.71 -20.72 -25.33
N ASP A 137 8.11 -20.31 -24.13
CA ASP A 137 8.37 -21.21 -23.01
C ASP A 137 7.09 -21.96 -22.59
N GLU A 138 5.97 -21.27 -22.50
CA GLU A 138 4.66 -21.83 -22.17
C GLU A 138 4.19 -22.84 -23.25
N ALA A 139 4.38 -22.51 -24.53
CA ALA A 139 4.09 -23.41 -25.64
C ALA A 139 5.00 -24.65 -25.67
N LEU A 140 6.27 -24.52 -25.23
CA LEU A 140 7.19 -25.65 -25.11
C LEU A 140 6.83 -26.57 -23.96
N GLU A 141 6.41 -26.03 -22.81
CA GLU A 141 5.93 -26.83 -21.67
C GLU A 141 4.67 -27.64 -22.02
N GLU A 142 3.74 -27.05 -22.78
CA GLU A 142 2.53 -27.73 -23.24
C GLU A 142 2.80 -28.85 -24.27
N THR A 143 3.91 -28.74 -25.03
CA THR A 143 4.24 -29.71 -26.10
C THR A 143 5.06 -30.92 -25.62
N PHE A 144 5.58 -30.92 -24.38
CA PHE A 144 6.22 -32.08 -23.77
C PHE A 144 5.31 -32.69 -22.71
N PRO A 145 4.38 -33.60 -23.09
CA PRO A 145 3.65 -34.38 -22.07
C PRO A 145 4.67 -35.23 -21.30
N ALA A 146 4.60 -35.16 -19.97
CA ALA A 146 5.40 -35.96 -19.09
C ALA A 146 5.34 -37.44 -19.56
N SER A 147 6.50 -38.00 -19.91
CA SER A 147 6.62 -39.42 -20.27
C SER A 147 6.19 -40.23 -19.06
N ASP A 148 5.10 -40.97 -19.15
CA ASP A 148 4.69 -41.92 -18.13
C ASP A 148 5.85 -42.92 -17.86
N PRO A 149 6.21 -43.19 -16.62
CA PRO A 149 7.22 -44.20 -16.31
C PRO A 149 6.70 -45.56 -16.76
N ILE A 150 7.42 -46.18 -17.69
CA ILE A 150 7.16 -47.56 -18.13
C ILE A 150 7.30 -48.45 -16.90
N SER A 151 6.19 -49.04 -16.42
CA SER A 151 6.25 -50.05 -15.38
C SER A 151 6.99 -51.30 -15.90
N PRO A 152 8.05 -51.78 -15.20
CA PRO A 152 8.68 -53.03 -15.56
C PRO A 152 7.71 -54.22 -15.24
N ALA A 153 7.66 -55.16 -16.17
CA ALA A 153 6.91 -56.41 -16.09
C ALA A 153 7.53 -57.36 -15.03
#